data_953101f8fbaf35e46b1bc218a62bbda7
#
_entry.id   953101f8fbaf35e46b1bc218a62bbda7
#
_cell.length_a   1.000
_cell.length_b   1.000
_cell.length_c   1.000
_cell.angle_alpha   90.00
_cell.angle_beta   90.00
_cell.angle_gamma   90.00
#
_symmetry.space_group_name_H-M   'P 1'
#
loop_
_entity.id
_entity.type
_entity.pdbx_description
1 polymer ?
#
loop_
_entity_poly.entity_id
_entity_poly.type
_entity_poly.pdbx_seq_one_letter_code
_entity_poly.pdbx_strand_id
1 'polypeptide(L)'
;MTSPLNKIILYLFLLLQIVAYGQTVDKQDIPERPNPPRLVNDFAGLMSAGNQQALEEKLVAYNDSTSTQISIVTVKSIGDYSIEDFAVRLGRKWGVGQKDKNNGILITVAKEERKVDIEIGYGLEEHITDYDSKHIIDELILPAFKQSNYYEGLDVATNRMIAQLQGTFTNDKASGNNDEIPTGVI
;
A
#
# COMPACT_ATOMS: atom_id res chain seq x y z
N MET A 1 20.09 -0.37 62.17
CA MET A 1 18.61 -0.59 62.12
C MET A 1 18.03 0.55 61.28
N THR A 2 17.64 0.27 60.08
CA THR A 2 16.99 1.26 59.22
C THR A 2 15.54 1.42 59.65
N SER A 3 15.08 2.67 59.88
CA SER A 3 13.75 2.98 60.33
C SER A 3 12.69 2.47 59.34
N PRO A 4 11.50 2.09 59.78
CA PRO A 4 10.45 1.62 58.88
C PRO A 4 10.07 2.66 57.81
N LEU A 5 10.25 3.95 58.09
CA LEU A 5 10.03 5.04 57.18
C LEU A 5 11.01 5.00 55.97
N ASN A 6 12.28 4.66 56.19
CA ASN A 6 13.25 4.55 55.11
C ASN A 6 12.97 3.37 54.17
N LYS A 7 12.36 2.28 54.67
CA LYS A 7 11.93 1.16 53.84
C LYS A 7 10.74 1.53 52.97
N ILE A 8 9.79 2.28 53.51
CA ILE A 8 8.61 2.75 52.74
C ILE A 8 9.04 3.70 51.64
N ILE A 9 9.96 4.61 51.88
CA ILE A 9 10.52 5.54 50.89
C ILE A 9 11.27 4.76 49.79
N LEU A 10 12.03 3.73 50.15
CA LEU A 10 12.73 2.89 49.19
C LEU A 10 11.74 2.09 48.28
N TYR A 11 10.68 1.55 48.85
CA TYR A 11 9.63 0.86 48.03
C TYR A 11 8.85 1.82 47.15
N LEU A 12 8.56 3.03 47.60
CA LEU A 12 7.93 4.08 46.77
C LEU A 12 8.84 4.51 45.62
N PHE A 13 10.16 4.61 45.87
CA PHE A 13 11.12 4.93 44.81
C PHE A 13 11.29 3.80 43.80
N LEU A 14 11.22 2.54 44.25
CA LEU A 14 11.25 1.35 43.39
C LEU A 14 10.00 1.23 42.53
N LEU A 15 8.81 1.54 43.09
CA LEU A 15 7.53 1.57 42.36
C LEU A 15 7.50 2.69 41.31
N LEU A 16 8.11 3.85 41.60
CA LEU A 16 8.18 4.96 40.66
C LEU A 16 9.04 4.63 39.42
N GLN A 17 10.04 3.74 39.56
CA GLN A 17 10.89 3.32 38.46
C GLN A 17 10.18 2.36 37.48
N ILE A 18 9.18 1.61 37.95
CA ILE A 18 8.41 0.67 37.11
C ILE A 18 7.47 1.41 36.16
N VAL A 19 6.99 2.61 36.54
CA VAL A 19 6.11 3.42 35.71
C VAL A 19 6.84 4.12 34.55
N ALA A 20 8.18 4.28 34.65
CA ALA A 20 8.98 4.93 33.62
C ALA A 20 9.36 4.03 32.42
N TYR A 21 9.12 2.71 32.51
CA TYR A 21 9.36 1.77 31.40
C TYR A 21 8.12 1.51 30.53
N GLY A 22 7.07 2.30 30.70
CA GLY A 22 5.85 2.22 29.91
C GLY A 22 5.89 3.13 28.72
N GLN A 23 5.97 2.53 27.53
CA GLN A 23 5.57 3.11 26.24
C GLN A 23 6.61 4.03 25.55
N THR A 24 7.67 3.47 25.06
CA THR A 24 8.09 3.88 23.73
C THR A 24 7.14 3.17 22.75
N VAL A 25 6.06 3.84 22.38
CA VAL A 25 5.30 3.47 21.18
C VAL A 25 6.32 3.57 20.05
N ASP A 26 6.74 2.42 19.53
CA ASP A 26 7.65 2.35 18.39
C ASP A 26 6.84 2.77 17.16
N LYS A 27 6.67 4.09 17.01
CA LYS A 27 5.99 4.66 15.87
C LYS A 27 6.90 4.43 14.67
N GLN A 28 6.62 3.37 13.91
CA GLN A 28 7.35 3.05 12.70
C GLN A 28 7.44 4.31 11.83
N ASP A 29 8.64 4.80 11.60
CA ASP A 29 8.83 6.00 10.78
C ASP A 29 8.50 5.70 9.32
N ILE A 30 7.78 6.64 8.70
CA ILE A 30 7.56 6.61 7.25
C ILE A 30 8.92 6.69 6.56
N PRO A 31 9.32 5.70 5.73
CA PRO A 31 10.63 5.64 5.13
C PRO A 31 10.94 6.88 4.29
N GLU A 32 12.23 7.23 4.21
CA GLU A 32 12.70 8.28 3.30
C GLU A 32 12.66 7.79 1.86
N ARG A 33 12.38 8.73 0.94
CA ARG A 33 12.44 8.42 -0.49
C ARG A 33 13.89 8.15 -0.89
N PRO A 34 14.19 7.04 -1.58
CA PRO A 34 15.54 6.76 -2.05
C PRO A 34 16.09 7.84 -2.96
N ASN A 35 17.41 8.00 -2.94
CA ASN A 35 18.11 8.89 -3.86
C ASN A 35 19.22 8.10 -4.58
N PRO A 36 19.14 7.89 -5.91
CA PRO A 36 18.11 8.39 -6.83
C PRO A 36 16.72 7.76 -6.58
N PRO A 37 15.64 8.50 -6.93
CA PRO A 37 14.29 8.01 -6.74
C PRO A 37 13.98 6.82 -7.66
N ARG A 38 13.22 5.85 -7.12
CA ARG A 38 12.74 4.68 -7.85
C ARG A 38 11.23 4.56 -7.68
N LEU A 39 10.59 3.89 -8.65
CA LEU A 39 9.17 3.57 -8.58
C LEU A 39 8.91 2.28 -7.79
N VAL A 40 9.86 1.33 -7.81
CA VAL A 40 9.75 0.06 -7.08
C VAL A 40 10.77 0.02 -5.94
N ASN A 41 10.27 -0.02 -4.71
CA ASN A 41 11.06 0.03 -3.48
C ASN A 41 10.67 -1.12 -2.56
N ASP A 42 11.45 -2.20 -2.58
CA ASP A 42 11.17 -3.42 -1.82
C ASP A 42 12.00 -3.46 -0.52
N PHE A 43 11.56 -2.70 0.49
CA PHE A 43 12.20 -2.70 1.83
C PHE A 43 11.87 -3.96 2.64
N ALA A 44 10.84 -4.70 2.27
CA ALA A 44 10.46 -5.95 2.93
C ALA A 44 11.19 -7.18 2.41
N GLY A 45 11.92 -7.05 1.29
CA GLY A 45 12.62 -8.17 0.66
C GLY A 45 11.66 -9.26 0.18
N LEU A 46 10.60 -8.88 -0.52
CA LEU A 46 9.58 -9.80 -1.06
C LEU A 46 9.92 -10.29 -2.46
N MET A 47 10.77 -9.57 -3.18
CA MET A 47 11.07 -9.82 -4.59
C MET A 47 12.58 -9.97 -4.82
N SER A 48 12.95 -10.76 -5.81
CA SER A 48 14.33 -10.81 -6.31
C SER A 48 14.73 -9.48 -6.96
N ALA A 49 16.02 -9.19 -7.05
CA ALA A 49 16.51 -7.98 -7.73
C ALA A 49 16.07 -7.93 -9.21
N GLY A 50 16.03 -9.07 -9.90
CA GLY A 50 15.55 -9.13 -11.28
C GLY A 50 14.07 -8.79 -11.41
N ASN A 51 13.23 -9.27 -10.48
CA ASN A 51 11.80 -8.96 -10.44
C ASN A 51 11.54 -7.48 -10.14
N GLN A 52 12.28 -6.90 -9.19
CA GLN A 52 12.21 -5.46 -8.91
C GLN A 52 12.60 -4.64 -10.14
N GLN A 53 13.66 -5.04 -10.85
CA GLN A 53 14.11 -4.35 -12.05
C GLN A 53 13.08 -4.42 -13.19
N ALA A 54 12.47 -5.59 -13.41
CA ALA A 54 11.43 -5.75 -14.43
C ALA A 54 10.19 -4.87 -14.17
N LEU A 55 9.73 -4.80 -12.92
CA LEU A 55 8.66 -3.87 -12.54
C LEU A 55 9.08 -2.41 -12.70
N GLU A 56 10.28 -2.05 -12.26
CA GLU A 56 10.80 -0.68 -12.40
C GLU A 56 10.81 -0.23 -13.85
N GLU A 57 11.38 -1.02 -14.76
CA GLU A 57 11.46 -0.73 -16.19
C GLU A 57 10.07 -0.54 -16.80
N LYS A 58 9.12 -1.41 -16.46
CA LYS A 58 7.73 -1.30 -16.92
C LYS A 58 7.08 0.01 -16.44
N LEU A 59 7.20 0.31 -15.16
CA LEU A 59 6.54 1.48 -14.57
C LEU A 59 7.20 2.80 -15.00
N VAL A 60 8.52 2.82 -15.18
CA VAL A 60 9.25 3.96 -15.75
C VAL A 60 8.80 4.20 -17.19
N ALA A 61 8.75 3.17 -18.03
CA ALA A 61 8.29 3.30 -19.40
C ALA A 61 6.85 3.83 -19.49
N TYR A 62 5.97 3.38 -18.59
CA TYR A 62 4.61 3.89 -18.50
C TYR A 62 4.55 5.35 -18.05
N ASN A 63 5.30 5.73 -17.02
CA ASN A 63 5.41 7.10 -16.56
C ASN A 63 5.94 8.05 -17.64
N ASP A 64 6.96 7.64 -18.37
CA ASP A 64 7.58 8.44 -19.44
C ASP A 64 6.60 8.70 -20.61
N SER A 65 5.73 7.73 -20.90
CA SER A 65 4.76 7.83 -21.99
C SER A 65 3.48 8.60 -21.63
N THR A 66 3.09 8.60 -20.35
CA THR A 66 1.78 9.13 -19.91
C THR A 66 1.87 10.25 -18.88
N SER A 67 3.01 10.42 -18.24
CA SER A 67 3.24 11.23 -17.05
C SER A 67 2.52 10.69 -15.78
N THR A 68 1.80 9.58 -15.86
CA THR A 68 1.15 8.95 -14.71
C THR A 68 2.16 8.09 -13.95
N GLN A 69 2.30 8.35 -12.66
CA GLN A 69 3.25 7.65 -11.82
C GLN A 69 2.59 6.53 -11.03
N ILE A 70 2.99 5.29 -11.26
CA ILE A 70 2.63 4.14 -10.42
C ILE A 70 3.86 3.77 -9.61
N SER A 71 3.75 3.78 -8.27
CA SER A 71 4.83 3.43 -7.35
C SER A 71 4.45 2.23 -6.50
N ILE A 72 5.42 1.36 -6.23
CA ILE A 72 5.29 0.20 -5.36
C ILE A 72 6.26 0.35 -4.20
N VAL A 73 5.75 0.25 -2.98
CA VAL A 73 6.56 0.27 -1.76
C VAL A 73 6.18 -0.91 -0.88
N THR A 74 7.12 -1.78 -0.59
CA THR A 74 6.94 -2.82 0.41
C THR A 74 7.70 -2.48 1.67
N VAL A 75 7.07 -2.64 2.83
CA VAL A 75 7.68 -2.41 4.13
C VAL A 75 7.57 -3.65 5.02
N LYS A 76 8.50 -3.81 5.97
CA LYS A 76 8.46 -4.94 6.90
C LYS A 76 7.25 -4.84 7.80
N SER A 77 7.04 -3.67 8.41
CA SER A 77 5.92 -3.37 9.29
C SER A 77 5.51 -1.91 9.13
N ILE A 78 4.27 -1.60 9.48
CA ILE A 78 3.71 -0.25 9.55
C ILE A 78 3.49 0.21 11.00
N GLY A 79 3.88 -0.61 11.99
CA GLY A 79 3.69 -0.32 13.41
C GLY A 79 2.22 -0.11 13.77
N ASP A 80 1.93 0.98 14.48
CA ASP A 80 0.58 1.30 14.93
C ASP A 80 -0.33 1.98 13.89
N TYR A 81 0.16 2.20 12.68
CA TYR A 81 -0.66 2.79 11.62
C TYR A 81 -1.66 1.80 11.03
N SER A 82 -2.82 2.28 10.59
CA SER A 82 -3.58 1.55 9.57
C SER A 82 -2.81 1.58 8.25
N ILE A 83 -3.07 0.62 7.38
CA ILE A 83 -2.35 0.57 6.09
C ILE A 83 -2.68 1.80 5.23
N GLU A 84 -3.92 2.26 5.28
CA GLU A 84 -4.42 3.42 4.56
C GLU A 84 -3.74 4.71 5.08
N ASP A 85 -3.69 4.92 6.41
CA ASP A 85 -3.03 6.11 6.99
C ASP A 85 -1.52 6.11 6.69
N PHE A 86 -0.89 4.94 6.73
CA PHE A 86 0.52 4.79 6.35
C PHE A 86 0.74 5.14 4.88
N ALA A 87 -0.07 4.60 3.97
CA ALA A 87 0.04 4.81 2.52
C ALA A 87 -0.17 6.27 2.13
N VAL A 88 -1.22 6.93 2.68
CA VAL A 88 -1.46 8.36 2.48
C VAL A 88 -0.27 9.21 2.93
N ARG A 89 0.29 8.93 4.11
CA ARG A 89 1.47 9.65 4.63
C ARG A 89 2.71 9.42 3.77
N LEU A 90 2.93 8.18 3.35
CA LEU A 90 4.04 7.80 2.49
C LEU A 90 3.94 8.50 1.12
N GLY A 91 2.78 8.43 0.49
CA GLY A 91 2.52 9.07 -0.80
C GLY A 91 2.73 10.59 -0.77
N ARG A 92 2.26 11.24 0.29
CA ARG A 92 2.48 12.68 0.52
C ARG A 92 3.94 13.03 0.78
N LYS A 93 4.63 12.25 1.61
CA LYS A 93 6.05 12.46 1.94
C LYS A 93 6.93 12.30 0.71
N TRP A 94 6.63 11.33 -0.14
CA TRP A 94 7.41 11.06 -1.35
C TRP A 94 6.98 11.90 -2.55
N GLY A 95 5.82 12.55 -2.50
CA GLY A 95 5.28 13.31 -3.61
C GLY A 95 5.01 12.43 -4.81
N VAL A 96 4.24 11.32 -4.60
CA VAL A 96 3.91 10.39 -5.69
C VAL A 96 2.94 11.05 -6.66
N GLY A 97 3.29 11.04 -7.96
CA GLY A 97 2.56 11.76 -9.01
C GLY A 97 3.05 13.20 -9.20
N GLN A 98 2.38 13.91 -10.10
CA GLN A 98 2.63 15.33 -10.36
C GLN A 98 1.66 16.19 -9.55
N LYS A 99 2.20 17.18 -8.83
CA LYS A 99 1.44 18.02 -7.90
C LYS A 99 0.21 18.68 -8.54
N ASP A 100 0.33 19.11 -9.80
CA ASP A 100 -0.73 19.83 -10.49
C ASP A 100 -1.75 18.90 -11.17
N LYS A 101 -1.39 17.63 -11.37
CA LYS A 101 -2.23 16.62 -12.04
C LYS A 101 -2.84 15.61 -11.07
N ASN A 102 -2.27 15.46 -9.88
CA ASN A 102 -2.67 14.42 -8.91
C ASN A 102 -2.79 13.02 -9.56
N ASN A 103 -1.83 12.70 -10.43
CA ASN A 103 -1.81 11.51 -11.28
C ASN A 103 -0.85 10.42 -10.76
N GLY A 104 -0.81 10.26 -9.45
CA GLY A 104 -0.01 9.23 -8.78
C GLY A 104 -0.86 8.06 -8.30
N ILE A 105 -0.29 6.86 -8.36
CA ILE A 105 -0.79 5.65 -7.72
C ILE A 105 0.30 5.10 -6.83
N LEU A 106 -0.04 4.75 -5.60
CA LEU A 106 0.87 4.12 -4.66
C LEU A 106 0.31 2.79 -4.18
N ILE A 107 1.01 1.70 -4.49
CA ILE A 107 0.74 0.38 -3.93
C ILE A 107 1.65 0.20 -2.73
N THR A 108 1.08 0.06 -1.54
CA THR A 108 1.79 -0.18 -0.29
C THR A 108 1.55 -1.59 0.22
N VAL A 109 2.61 -2.32 0.53
CA VAL A 109 2.55 -3.68 1.07
C VAL A 109 3.22 -3.73 2.43
N ALA A 110 2.47 -4.07 3.47
CA ALA A 110 2.96 -4.31 4.83
C ALA A 110 3.08 -5.82 5.09
N LYS A 111 4.33 -6.32 5.15
CA LYS A 111 4.62 -7.76 5.18
C LYS A 111 4.11 -8.44 6.45
N GLU A 112 4.44 -7.87 7.62
CA GLU A 112 4.12 -8.47 8.92
C GLU A 112 2.63 -8.43 9.20
N GLU A 113 1.97 -7.32 8.86
CA GLU A 113 0.53 -7.14 9.00
C GLU A 113 -0.28 -7.85 7.90
N ARG A 114 0.40 -8.31 6.83
CA ARG A 114 -0.21 -8.94 5.66
C ARG A 114 -1.30 -8.07 5.04
N LYS A 115 -1.03 -6.79 4.96
CA LYS A 115 -1.94 -5.80 4.40
C LYS A 115 -1.39 -5.19 3.13
N VAL A 116 -2.31 -4.82 2.26
CA VAL A 116 -2.02 -4.11 1.00
C VAL A 116 -3.00 -2.96 0.89
N ASP A 117 -2.52 -1.85 0.37
CA ASP A 117 -3.33 -0.70 0.04
C ASP A 117 -2.94 -0.10 -1.30
N ILE A 118 -3.90 0.53 -1.97
CA ILE A 118 -3.72 1.23 -3.24
C ILE A 118 -4.31 2.62 -3.11
N GLU A 119 -3.46 3.60 -2.95
CA GLU A 119 -3.84 5.01 -2.96
C GLU A 119 -3.85 5.56 -4.38
N ILE A 120 -4.96 6.18 -4.76
CA ILE A 120 -5.19 6.77 -6.08
C ILE A 120 -5.23 8.30 -5.94
N GLY A 121 -4.47 9.00 -6.76
CA GLY A 121 -4.54 10.45 -6.83
C GLY A 121 -5.83 10.93 -7.51
N TYR A 122 -6.39 12.05 -7.05
CA TYR A 122 -7.66 12.62 -7.53
C TYR A 122 -7.81 12.74 -9.05
N GLY A 123 -6.70 12.97 -9.76
CA GLY A 123 -6.70 13.05 -11.22
C GLY A 123 -6.96 11.72 -11.95
N LEU A 124 -7.02 10.61 -11.21
CA LEU A 124 -7.18 9.26 -11.76
C LEU A 124 -8.46 8.56 -11.27
N GLU A 125 -9.21 9.17 -10.33
CA GLU A 125 -10.41 8.55 -9.72
C GLU A 125 -11.53 8.25 -10.72
N GLU A 126 -11.61 9.01 -11.81
CA GLU A 126 -12.55 8.73 -12.91
C GLU A 126 -12.22 7.44 -13.67
N HIS A 127 -10.96 7.00 -13.62
CA HIS A 127 -10.47 5.81 -14.32
C HIS A 127 -10.32 4.59 -13.41
N ILE A 128 -9.89 4.81 -12.18
CA ILE A 128 -9.72 3.76 -11.16
C ILE A 128 -10.40 4.24 -9.89
N THR A 129 -11.51 3.63 -9.56
CA THR A 129 -12.28 3.95 -8.35
C THR A 129 -11.75 3.16 -7.14
N ASP A 130 -12.19 3.53 -5.92
CA ASP A 130 -11.92 2.74 -4.71
C ASP A 130 -12.42 1.30 -4.84
N TYR A 131 -13.54 1.10 -5.53
CA TYR A 131 -14.08 -0.24 -5.82
C TYR A 131 -13.09 -1.04 -6.69
N ASP A 132 -12.53 -0.42 -7.74
CA ASP A 132 -11.55 -1.07 -8.61
C ASP A 132 -10.27 -1.41 -7.85
N SER A 133 -9.78 -0.48 -7.02
CA SER A 133 -8.60 -0.69 -6.17
C SER A 133 -8.79 -1.89 -5.24
N LYS A 134 -9.95 -1.94 -4.56
CA LYS A 134 -10.30 -3.07 -3.70
C LYS A 134 -10.37 -4.38 -4.48
N HIS A 135 -10.97 -4.37 -5.66
CA HIS A 135 -11.10 -5.55 -6.52
C HIS A 135 -9.73 -6.06 -7.00
N ILE A 136 -8.84 -5.15 -7.40
CA ILE A 136 -7.45 -5.47 -7.75
C ILE A 136 -6.72 -6.13 -6.57
N ILE A 137 -6.88 -5.60 -5.36
CA ILE A 137 -6.28 -6.19 -4.17
C ILE A 137 -6.84 -7.60 -3.93
N ASP A 138 -8.16 -7.74 -3.86
CA ASP A 138 -8.81 -8.97 -3.43
C ASP A 138 -8.69 -10.10 -4.46
N GLU A 139 -8.74 -9.79 -5.76
CA GLU A 139 -8.74 -10.81 -6.82
C GLU A 139 -7.39 -11.07 -7.47
N LEU A 140 -6.47 -10.10 -7.47
CA LEU A 140 -5.19 -10.26 -8.14
C LEU A 140 -4.01 -10.34 -7.15
N ILE A 141 -3.92 -9.40 -6.20
CA ILE A 141 -2.76 -9.32 -5.31
C ILE A 141 -2.81 -10.39 -4.23
N LEU A 142 -3.88 -10.43 -3.43
CA LEU A 142 -3.94 -11.32 -2.26
C LEU A 142 -3.89 -12.82 -2.61
N PRO A 143 -4.51 -13.32 -3.69
CA PRO A 143 -4.37 -14.73 -4.07
C PRO A 143 -2.94 -15.12 -4.44
N ALA A 144 -2.21 -14.25 -5.16
CA ALA A 144 -0.82 -14.46 -5.49
C ALA A 144 0.08 -14.42 -4.24
N PHE A 145 -0.16 -13.47 -3.33
CA PHE A 145 0.59 -13.32 -2.08
C PHE A 145 0.42 -14.49 -1.12
N LYS A 146 -0.76 -15.12 -1.08
CA LYS A 146 -1.00 -16.36 -0.33
C LYS A 146 -0.10 -17.52 -0.79
N GLN A 147 0.34 -17.47 -2.04
CA GLN A 147 1.28 -18.44 -2.63
C GLN A 147 2.73 -17.96 -2.60
N SER A 148 3.02 -16.84 -1.94
CA SER A 148 4.33 -16.16 -1.93
C SER A 148 4.78 -15.64 -3.31
N ASN A 149 3.87 -15.53 -4.27
CA ASN A 149 4.12 -15.03 -5.63
C ASN A 149 3.96 -13.49 -5.66
N TYR A 150 4.79 -12.78 -4.89
CA TYR A 150 4.67 -11.33 -4.72
C TYR A 150 4.86 -10.55 -6.03
N TYR A 151 5.85 -10.92 -6.81
CA TYR A 151 6.10 -10.31 -8.11
C TYR A 151 4.89 -10.46 -9.04
N GLU A 152 4.40 -11.67 -9.20
CA GLU A 152 3.26 -11.97 -10.07
C GLU A 152 2.02 -11.16 -9.70
N GLY A 153 1.70 -11.10 -8.39
CA GLY A 153 0.56 -10.32 -7.90
C GLY A 153 0.68 -8.83 -8.23
N LEU A 154 1.87 -8.25 -8.05
CA LEU A 154 2.13 -6.84 -8.35
C LEU A 154 2.20 -6.57 -9.85
N ASP A 155 2.76 -7.49 -10.63
CA ASP A 155 2.86 -7.37 -12.07
C ASP A 155 1.48 -7.38 -12.73
N VAL A 156 0.63 -8.35 -12.39
CA VAL A 156 -0.75 -8.44 -12.91
C VAL A 156 -1.60 -7.24 -12.45
N ALA A 157 -1.47 -6.83 -11.17
CA ALA A 157 -2.18 -5.67 -10.65
C ALA A 157 -1.82 -4.38 -11.41
N THR A 158 -0.53 -4.13 -11.63
CA THR A 158 -0.09 -2.94 -12.37
C THR A 158 -0.48 -3.00 -13.85
N ASN A 159 -0.46 -4.18 -14.48
CA ASN A 159 -0.97 -4.36 -15.85
C ASN A 159 -2.46 -4.03 -15.93
N ARG A 160 -3.26 -4.47 -14.93
CA ARG A 160 -4.68 -4.15 -14.85
C ARG A 160 -4.93 -2.65 -14.71
N MET A 161 -4.20 -1.96 -13.83
CA MET A 161 -4.30 -0.51 -13.67
C MET A 161 -3.96 0.23 -14.96
N ILE A 162 -2.86 -0.15 -15.61
CA ILE A 162 -2.44 0.43 -16.89
C ILE A 162 -3.52 0.27 -17.96
N ALA A 163 -4.12 -0.92 -18.08
CA ALA A 163 -5.20 -1.19 -19.03
C ALA A 163 -6.46 -0.35 -18.75
N GLN A 164 -6.82 -0.15 -17.48
CA GLN A 164 -7.92 0.73 -17.08
C GLN A 164 -7.66 2.19 -17.44
N LEU A 165 -6.47 2.69 -17.10
CA LEU A 165 -6.05 4.06 -17.40
C LEU A 165 -5.97 4.35 -18.90
N GLN A 166 -5.69 3.35 -19.72
CA GLN A 166 -5.70 3.44 -21.18
C GLN A 166 -7.10 3.28 -21.80
N GLY A 167 -8.12 2.98 -20.99
CA GLY A 167 -9.47 2.69 -21.49
C GLY A 167 -9.57 1.39 -22.28
N THR A 168 -8.56 0.51 -22.22
CA THR A 168 -8.53 -0.78 -22.95
C THR A 168 -9.15 -1.91 -22.14
N PHE A 169 -9.50 -1.65 -20.87
CA PHE A 169 -10.13 -2.63 -19.99
C PHE A 169 -11.65 -2.56 -20.10
N THR A 170 -12.28 -3.66 -20.53
CA THR A 170 -13.73 -3.86 -20.48
C THR A 170 -14.06 -4.84 -19.34
N ASN A 171 -14.97 -4.44 -18.46
CA ASN A 171 -15.41 -5.30 -17.37
C ASN A 171 -16.49 -6.25 -17.93
N ASP A 172 -16.10 -7.45 -18.35
CA ASP A 172 -17.03 -8.44 -18.93
C ASP A 172 -18.18 -8.84 -17.97
N LYS A 173 -18.06 -8.53 -16.68
CA LYS A 173 -19.14 -8.74 -15.69
C LYS A 173 -20.25 -7.68 -15.73
N ALA A 174 -20.02 -6.53 -16.34
CA ALA A 174 -21.05 -5.49 -16.48
C ALA A 174 -22.03 -5.77 -17.64
N SER A 175 -21.70 -6.71 -18.53
CA SER A 175 -22.51 -7.09 -19.69
C SER A 175 -23.49 -8.26 -19.44
N GLY A 176 -23.55 -8.78 -18.22
CA GLY A 176 -24.26 -10.03 -17.90
C GLY A 176 -25.68 -9.89 -17.32
N ASN A 177 -26.34 -8.74 -17.39
CA ASN A 177 -27.72 -8.59 -16.94
C ASN A 177 -28.58 -7.76 -17.93
N ASN A 178 -28.59 -8.17 -19.18
CA ASN A 178 -29.78 -7.95 -20.04
C ASN A 178 -30.60 -9.24 -20.02
N ASP A 179 -31.23 -9.55 -18.90
CA ASP A 179 -32.41 -10.38 -18.90
C ASP A 179 -33.50 -9.59 -19.65
N GLU A 180 -33.57 -9.81 -20.95
CA GLU A 180 -34.75 -9.52 -21.72
C GLU A 180 -35.91 -10.27 -21.07
N ILE A 181 -36.80 -9.52 -20.45
CA ILE A 181 -38.11 -10.02 -20.07
C ILE A 181 -38.84 -10.34 -21.40
N PRO A 182 -39.15 -11.60 -21.70
CA PRO A 182 -39.94 -11.89 -22.87
C PRO A 182 -41.34 -11.32 -22.63
N THR A 183 -41.68 -10.23 -23.31
CA THR A 183 -43.05 -9.80 -23.45
C THR A 183 -43.74 -10.80 -24.37
N GLY A 184 -44.21 -11.89 -23.78
CA GLY A 184 -45.13 -12.85 -24.41
C GLY A 184 -46.55 -12.40 -24.18
N VAL A 185 -47.14 -11.95 -25.23
CA VAL A 185 -48.47 -12.29 -25.78
C VAL A 185 -49.63 -12.49 -24.78
N ILE A 186 -50.58 -11.60 -24.77
CA ILE A 186 -51.94 -11.84 -25.29
C ILE A 186 -52.48 -10.55 -25.84
#